data_5c33fb800f34b54fc055f8a119d5e5aa
#
_entry.id   5c33fb800f34b54fc055f8a119d5e5aa
#
_cell.length_a   1.000
_cell.length_b   1.000
_cell.length_c   1.000
_cell.angle_alpha   90.00
_cell.angle_beta   90.00
_cell.angle_gamma   90.00
#
_symmetry.space_group_name_H-M   'P 1'
#
loop_
_entity.id
_entity.type
_entity.pdbx_description
1 polymer ?
#
loop_
_entity_poly.entity_id
_entity_poly.type
_entity_poly.pdbx_seq_one_letter_code
_entity_poly.pdbx_strand_id
1 'polypeptide(L)'
;MKNIAISTSVMQRGKSGVGQYVLALTRALLEHADEARFHLLVLEDDIPLFDFVRDRMQIVPVSEDWRPAVKNILWHQTVLPRWLSTQRMDVLHVPSYRRMLRHASCKLVSTIHDLAPFHVRGKYDLARMIYGRVVVKHLARQQDQILTVSTATARDVQRFFGIPLEQQKVILNGIDHRRFHVGDHPTASQQVRERWKLPEPFFLYVSRLEHPAKNHVRLIEAFNWFKKLTNSPWQLVLA
;
A
#
# COMPACT_ATOMS: atom_id res chain seq x y z
N MET A 1 -13.80 -16.78 19.09
CA MET A 1 -13.26 -16.36 17.80
C MET A 1 -13.17 -14.85 17.80
N LYS A 2 -12.05 -14.25 17.35
CA LYS A 2 -11.83 -12.80 17.31
C LYS A 2 -12.54 -12.17 16.12
N ASN A 3 -13.16 -11.00 16.32
CA ASN A 3 -13.74 -10.17 15.27
C ASN A 3 -12.70 -9.14 14.79
N ILE A 4 -12.26 -9.25 13.55
CA ILE A 4 -11.21 -8.41 12.98
C ILE A 4 -11.79 -7.58 11.85
N ALA A 5 -11.75 -6.26 11.99
CA ALA A 5 -12.12 -5.34 10.92
C ALA A 5 -10.88 -4.91 10.12
N ILE A 6 -11.01 -4.80 8.79
CA ILE A 6 -9.97 -4.28 7.90
C ILE A 6 -10.55 -3.12 7.10
N SER A 7 -9.95 -1.93 7.23
CA SER A 7 -10.34 -0.77 6.42
C SER A 7 -9.67 -0.81 5.06
N THR A 8 -10.44 -1.02 3.99
CA THR A 8 -9.90 -1.11 2.62
C THR A 8 -9.99 0.21 1.84
N SER A 9 -10.47 1.29 2.45
CA SER A 9 -10.77 2.57 1.80
C SER A 9 -9.58 3.25 1.08
N VAL A 10 -8.36 2.74 1.26
CA VAL A 10 -7.13 3.25 0.63
C VAL A 10 -6.81 2.61 -0.72
N MET A 11 -7.67 1.71 -1.21
CA MET A 11 -7.39 0.86 -2.37
C MET A 11 -7.28 1.58 -3.70
N GLN A 12 -7.87 2.77 -3.86
CA GLN A 12 -7.89 3.50 -5.13
C GLN A 12 -8.33 2.61 -6.31
N ARG A 13 -9.43 1.88 -6.15
CA ARG A 13 -9.96 0.94 -7.16
C ARG A 13 -8.94 -0.14 -7.60
N GLY A 14 -8.09 -0.59 -6.68
CA GLY A 14 -7.04 -1.58 -6.95
C GLY A 14 -5.84 -1.08 -7.75
N LYS A 15 -5.82 0.20 -8.18
CA LYS A 15 -4.79 0.76 -9.08
C LYS A 15 -3.50 1.23 -8.37
N SER A 16 -3.40 1.05 -7.05
CA SER A 16 -2.23 1.46 -6.27
C SER A 16 -1.49 0.26 -5.67
N GLY A 17 -0.20 0.44 -5.33
CA GLY A 17 0.56 -0.58 -4.61
C GLY A 17 -0.08 -0.98 -3.29
N VAL A 18 -0.65 -0.02 -2.55
CA VAL A 18 -1.40 -0.31 -1.31
C VAL A 18 -2.67 -1.10 -1.62
N GLY A 19 -3.37 -0.81 -2.72
CA GLY A 19 -4.52 -1.58 -3.17
C GLY A 19 -4.16 -3.04 -3.47
N GLN A 20 -3.05 -3.27 -4.17
CA GLN A 20 -2.55 -4.63 -4.43
C GLN A 20 -2.13 -5.34 -3.15
N TYR A 21 -1.51 -4.63 -2.20
CA TYR A 21 -1.20 -5.16 -0.87
C TYR A 21 -2.46 -5.62 -0.14
N VAL A 22 -3.52 -4.80 -0.11
CA VAL A 22 -4.78 -5.15 0.56
C VAL A 22 -5.41 -6.39 -0.06
N LEU A 23 -5.45 -6.48 -1.40
CA LEU A 23 -5.97 -7.66 -2.10
C LEU A 23 -5.15 -8.92 -1.80
N ALA A 24 -3.82 -8.82 -1.83
CA ALA A 24 -2.93 -9.94 -1.51
C ALA A 24 -3.07 -10.38 -0.05
N LEU A 25 -3.09 -9.43 0.88
CA LEU A 25 -3.32 -9.70 2.30
C LEU A 25 -4.66 -10.40 2.53
N THR A 26 -5.73 -9.89 1.92
CA THR A 26 -7.07 -10.47 2.09
C THR A 26 -7.14 -11.90 1.54
N ARG A 27 -6.48 -12.17 0.39
CA ARG A 27 -6.37 -13.53 -0.14
C ARG A 27 -5.63 -14.47 0.81
N ALA A 28 -4.50 -14.03 1.36
CA ALA A 28 -3.73 -14.84 2.31
C ALA A 28 -4.52 -15.11 3.61
N LEU A 29 -5.27 -14.11 4.10
CA LEU A 29 -6.10 -14.27 5.30
C LEU A 29 -7.29 -15.24 5.11
N LEU A 30 -7.68 -15.57 3.87
CA LEU A 30 -8.70 -16.60 3.63
C LEU A 30 -8.28 -17.99 4.19
N GLU A 31 -6.99 -18.27 4.19
CA GLU A 31 -6.43 -19.51 4.74
C GLU A 31 -6.64 -19.60 6.27
N HIS A 32 -6.84 -18.45 6.93
CA HIS A 32 -7.05 -18.29 8.37
C HIS A 32 -8.49 -17.87 8.74
N ALA A 33 -9.42 -17.93 7.80
CA ALA A 33 -10.80 -17.49 8.04
C ALA A 33 -11.56 -18.32 9.09
N ASP A 34 -11.08 -19.52 9.41
CA ASP A 34 -11.64 -20.37 10.48
C ASP A 34 -11.12 -19.98 11.87
N GLU A 35 -10.03 -19.21 11.97
CA GLU A 35 -9.44 -18.78 13.22
C GLU A 35 -10.03 -17.46 13.74
N ALA A 36 -10.53 -16.60 12.82
CA ALA A 36 -11.10 -15.29 13.14
C ALA A 36 -12.24 -14.94 12.16
N ARG A 37 -13.15 -14.07 12.61
CA ARG A 37 -14.18 -13.48 11.74
C ARG A 37 -13.67 -12.18 11.16
N PHE A 38 -13.49 -12.14 9.84
CA PHE A 38 -13.01 -10.95 9.15
C PHE A 38 -14.17 -10.11 8.60
N HIS A 39 -14.11 -8.80 8.85
CA HIS A 39 -15.06 -7.79 8.36
C HIS A 39 -14.29 -6.80 7.50
N LEU A 40 -14.54 -6.79 6.20
CA LEU A 40 -13.90 -5.88 5.25
C LEU A 40 -14.79 -4.66 5.05
N LEU A 41 -14.32 -3.48 5.49
CA LEU A 41 -15.04 -2.22 5.25
C LEU A 41 -14.62 -1.71 3.86
N VAL A 42 -15.51 -1.87 2.89
CA VAL A 42 -15.22 -1.68 1.47
C VAL A 42 -16.09 -0.56 0.91
N LEU A 43 -15.48 0.41 0.21
CA LEU A 43 -16.23 1.40 -0.56
C LEU A 43 -17.05 0.71 -1.66
N GLU A 44 -18.27 1.16 -1.88
CA GLU A 44 -19.25 0.48 -2.72
C GLU A 44 -18.73 0.11 -4.11
N ASP A 45 -18.03 1.02 -4.80
CA ASP A 45 -17.44 0.76 -6.13
C ASP A 45 -16.26 -0.25 -6.09
N ASP A 46 -15.67 -0.48 -4.92
CA ASP A 46 -14.54 -1.41 -4.77
C ASP A 46 -15.00 -2.83 -4.40
N ILE A 47 -16.30 -3.05 -4.09
CA ILE A 47 -16.83 -4.36 -3.67
C ILE A 47 -16.55 -5.46 -4.68
N PRO A 48 -16.68 -5.24 -6.01
CA PRO A 48 -16.39 -6.30 -6.98
C PRO A 48 -14.94 -6.82 -6.93
N LEU A 49 -14.01 -6.03 -6.40
CA LEU A 49 -12.60 -6.46 -6.23
C LEU A 49 -12.44 -7.54 -5.15
N PHE A 50 -13.45 -7.73 -4.31
CA PHE A 50 -13.48 -8.68 -3.19
C PHE A 50 -14.45 -9.83 -3.38
N ASP A 51 -14.94 -10.09 -4.59
CA ASP A 51 -15.88 -11.20 -4.86
C ASP A 51 -15.32 -12.55 -4.39
N PHE A 52 -14.00 -12.71 -4.41
CA PHE A 52 -13.31 -13.92 -3.98
C PHE A 52 -13.39 -14.24 -2.47
N VAL A 53 -13.89 -13.32 -1.62
CA VAL A 53 -13.97 -13.51 -0.16
C VAL A 53 -15.38 -13.70 0.35
N ARG A 54 -16.43 -13.54 -0.47
CA ARG A 54 -17.84 -13.46 -0.03
C ARG A 54 -18.30 -14.62 0.83
N ASP A 55 -17.78 -15.81 0.58
CA ASP A 55 -18.19 -17.01 1.32
C ASP A 55 -17.45 -17.21 2.65
N ARG A 56 -16.37 -16.46 2.88
CA ARG A 56 -15.47 -16.65 4.02
C ARG A 56 -15.27 -15.42 4.88
N MET A 57 -15.57 -14.23 4.38
CA MET A 57 -15.42 -12.96 5.09
C MET A 57 -16.64 -12.08 4.86
N GLN A 58 -17.01 -11.30 5.86
CA GLN A 58 -18.11 -10.35 5.74
C GLN A 58 -17.66 -9.07 5.05
N ILE A 59 -18.29 -8.72 3.93
CA ILE A 59 -18.15 -7.41 3.30
C ILE A 59 -19.11 -6.44 3.97
N VAL A 60 -18.59 -5.31 4.45
CA VAL A 60 -19.35 -4.21 5.05
C VAL A 60 -19.27 -3.02 4.08
N PRO A 61 -20.35 -2.69 3.38
CA PRO A 61 -20.38 -1.57 2.43
C PRO A 61 -20.14 -0.24 3.14
N VAL A 62 -19.34 0.63 2.52
CA VAL A 62 -19.11 2.01 2.94
C VAL A 62 -19.46 2.92 1.77
N SER A 63 -20.34 3.92 2.02
CA SER A 63 -20.79 4.84 0.97
C SER A 63 -19.62 5.52 0.24
N GLU A 64 -19.76 5.69 -1.07
CA GLU A 64 -18.82 6.42 -1.93
C GLU A 64 -18.63 7.89 -1.53
N ASP A 65 -19.55 8.48 -0.80
CA ASP A 65 -19.42 9.84 -0.26
C ASP A 65 -18.18 10.01 0.62
N TRP A 66 -17.68 8.90 1.20
CA TRP A 66 -16.48 8.87 2.02
C TRP A 66 -15.19 8.63 1.23
N ARG A 67 -15.22 8.49 -0.09
CA ARG A 67 -14.02 8.31 -0.93
C ARG A 67 -13.08 9.53 -0.96
N PRO A 68 -13.58 10.79 -1.02
CA PRO A 68 -12.69 11.97 -1.02
C PRO A 68 -11.78 11.99 0.20
N ALA A 69 -10.48 12.30 -0.01
CA ALA A 69 -9.43 12.10 0.99
C ALA A 69 -9.72 12.72 2.37
N VAL A 70 -10.26 13.95 2.40
CA VAL A 70 -10.61 14.65 3.65
C VAL A 70 -11.80 14.00 4.33
N LYS A 71 -12.86 13.71 3.56
CA LYS A 71 -14.04 13.01 4.08
C LYS A 71 -13.65 11.63 4.63
N ASN A 72 -12.78 10.92 3.94
CA ASN A 72 -12.31 9.61 4.38
C ASN A 72 -11.53 9.66 5.70
N ILE A 73 -10.69 10.69 5.88
CA ILE A 73 -10.04 10.93 7.18
C ILE A 73 -11.08 11.19 8.26
N LEU A 74 -12.09 12.02 7.97
CA LEU A 74 -13.16 12.33 8.92
C LEU A 74 -13.96 11.08 9.30
N TRP A 75 -14.30 10.25 8.30
CA TRP A 75 -14.99 8.97 8.52
C TRP A 75 -14.22 8.07 9.51
N HIS A 76 -12.89 7.96 9.34
CA HIS A 76 -12.04 7.18 10.24
C HIS A 76 -12.01 7.72 11.66
N GLN A 77 -12.23 9.03 11.85
CA GLN A 77 -12.20 9.63 13.20
C GLN A 77 -13.59 9.70 13.87
N THR A 78 -14.68 9.57 13.12
CA THR A 78 -16.04 9.81 13.63
C THR A 78 -16.97 8.62 13.48
N VAL A 79 -17.17 8.11 12.27
CA VAL A 79 -18.13 7.04 11.98
C VAL A 79 -17.55 5.67 12.32
N LEU A 80 -16.34 5.39 11.84
CA LEU A 80 -15.70 4.09 12.03
C LEU A 80 -15.54 3.71 13.52
N PRO A 81 -15.08 4.58 14.44
CA PRO A 81 -14.97 4.22 15.86
C PRO A 81 -16.30 3.81 16.50
N ARG A 82 -17.39 4.47 16.12
CA ARG A 82 -18.74 4.12 16.59
C ARG A 82 -19.19 2.76 16.06
N TRP A 83 -18.97 2.50 14.78
CA TRP A 83 -19.27 1.22 14.16
C TRP A 83 -18.49 0.07 14.82
N LEU A 84 -17.18 0.26 15.07
CA LEU A 84 -16.33 -0.73 15.76
C LEU A 84 -16.87 -1.09 17.14
N SER A 85 -17.32 -0.09 17.90
CA SER A 85 -17.92 -0.28 19.23
C SER A 85 -19.25 -1.03 19.15
N THR A 86 -20.16 -0.60 18.26
CA THR A 86 -21.47 -1.23 18.07
C THR A 86 -21.35 -2.68 17.64
N GLN A 87 -20.42 -2.99 16.74
CA GLN A 87 -20.17 -4.34 16.24
C GLN A 87 -19.25 -5.18 17.15
N ARG A 88 -18.79 -4.61 18.27
CA ARG A 88 -17.90 -5.28 19.25
C ARG A 88 -16.67 -5.90 18.57
N MET A 89 -15.97 -5.12 17.75
CA MET A 89 -14.74 -5.56 17.10
C MET A 89 -13.62 -5.71 18.14
N ASP A 90 -12.78 -6.74 17.98
CA ASP A 90 -11.61 -6.96 18.83
C ASP A 90 -10.37 -6.22 18.28
N VAL A 91 -10.25 -6.16 16.96
CA VAL A 91 -9.11 -5.56 16.25
C VAL A 91 -9.59 -4.78 15.03
N LEU A 92 -8.99 -3.62 14.80
CA LEU A 92 -9.05 -2.92 13.52
C LEU A 92 -7.68 -2.90 12.89
N HIS A 93 -7.56 -3.36 11.65
CA HIS A 93 -6.38 -3.18 10.82
C HIS A 93 -6.60 -2.07 9.79
N VAL A 94 -5.72 -1.06 9.81
CA VAL A 94 -5.69 0.03 8.84
C VAL A 94 -4.41 -0.08 8.01
N PRO A 95 -4.47 -0.52 6.74
CA PRO A 95 -3.30 -0.74 5.90
C PRO A 95 -2.75 0.57 5.29
N SER A 96 -2.82 1.67 6.04
CA SER A 96 -2.27 2.97 5.61
C SER A 96 -2.09 3.92 6.78
N TYR A 97 -0.88 4.46 6.95
CA TYR A 97 -0.58 5.43 8.00
C TYR A 97 -1.40 6.74 7.89
N ARG A 98 -1.94 7.05 6.72
CA ARG A 98 -2.75 8.27 6.51
C ARG A 98 -4.19 8.15 7.00
N ARG A 99 -4.61 6.97 7.46
CA ARG A 99 -5.98 6.66 7.90
C ARG A 99 -6.04 6.08 9.31
N MET A 100 -4.95 6.18 10.07
CA MET A 100 -4.91 5.75 11.46
C MET A 100 -5.96 6.46 12.28
N LEU A 101 -6.59 5.73 13.19
CA LEU A 101 -7.52 6.27 14.16
C LEU A 101 -6.77 6.84 15.36
N ARG A 102 -7.39 7.83 16.01
CA ARG A 102 -6.91 8.35 17.28
C ARG A 102 -7.16 7.37 18.42
N HIS A 103 -8.36 6.79 18.46
CA HIS A 103 -8.72 5.77 19.42
C HIS A 103 -9.92 4.96 18.90
N ALA A 104 -10.11 3.75 19.44
CA ALA A 104 -11.29 2.93 19.25
C ALA A 104 -11.52 2.05 20.48
N SER A 105 -12.65 1.35 20.52
CA SER A 105 -12.98 0.36 21.55
C SER A 105 -12.25 -0.98 21.36
N CYS A 106 -11.43 -1.11 20.35
CA CYS A 106 -10.68 -2.32 19.97
C CYS A 106 -9.20 -2.01 19.80
N LYS A 107 -8.38 -3.06 19.62
CA LYS A 107 -6.96 -2.92 19.32
C LYS A 107 -6.74 -2.33 17.92
N LEU A 108 -5.85 -1.34 17.83
CA LEU A 108 -5.51 -0.65 16.59
C LEU A 108 -4.20 -1.17 16.01
N VAL A 109 -4.26 -1.74 14.82
CA VAL A 109 -3.12 -2.21 14.05
C VAL A 109 -3.02 -1.39 12.78
N SER A 110 -1.85 -0.85 12.47
CA SER A 110 -1.67 -0.05 11.24
C SER A 110 -0.42 -0.46 10.48
N THR A 111 -0.54 -0.57 9.13
CA THR A 111 0.62 -0.82 8.26
C THR A 111 1.14 0.48 7.67
N ILE A 112 2.46 0.68 7.79
CA ILE A 112 3.20 1.78 7.18
C ILE A 112 4.05 1.20 6.04
N HIS A 113 3.72 1.60 4.79
CA HIS A 113 4.43 1.13 3.60
C HIS A 113 5.71 1.91 3.35
N ASP A 114 5.64 3.23 3.44
CA ASP A 114 6.77 4.14 3.28
C ASP A 114 6.53 5.46 4.02
N LEU A 115 7.58 6.22 4.19
CA LEU A 115 7.55 7.60 4.67
C LEU A 115 8.14 8.57 3.62
N ALA A 116 7.82 8.35 2.34
CA ALA A 116 8.29 9.16 1.22
C ALA A 116 8.13 10.69 1.42
N PRO A 117 7.07 11.22 2.07
CA PRO A 117 6.96 12.67 2.35
C PRO A 117 8.10 13.24 3.20
N PHE A 118 8.83 12.40 3.93
CA PHE A 118 9.95 12.82 4.76
C PHE A 118 11.27 12.85 4.00
N HIS A 119 11.37 12.10 2.89
CA HIS A 119 12.59 11.97 2.09
C HIS A 119 12.56 12.81 0.82
N VAL A 120 11.40 12.93 0.16
CA VAL A 120 11.28 13.58 -1.15
C VAL A 120 10.78 15.01 -0.98
N ARG A 121 11.70 15.98 -1.15
CA ARG A 121 11.37 17.41 -1.13
C ARG A 121 10.52 17.77 -2.37
N GLY A 122 9.57 18.69 -2.19
CA GLY A 122 8.76 19.21 -3.30
C GLY A 122 7.68 18.29 -3.85
N LYS A 123 7.53 17.06 -3.31
CA LYS A 123 6.49 16.12 -3.74
C LYS A 123 5.09 16.46 -3.20
N TYR A 124 5.01 17.06 -2.04
CA TYR A 124 3.75 17.32 -1.33
C TYR A 124 3.62 18.80 -0.95
N ASP A 125 2.39 19.30 -0.98
CA ASP A 125 2.07 20.62 -0.46
C ASP A 125 2.31 20.73 1.06
N LEU A 126 2.40 21.98 1.55
CA LEU A 126 2.71 22.27 2.95
C LEU A 126 1.70 21.63 3.92
N ALA A 127 0.41 21.68 3.58
CA ALA A 127 -0.66 21.13 4.42
C ALA A 127 -0.51 19.60 4.59
N ARG A 128 -0.21 18.88 3.51
CA ARG A 128 0.04 17.43 3.56
C ARG A 128 1.31 17.09 4.33
N MET A 129 2.33 17.93 4.23
CA MET A 129 3.57 17.76 5.00
C MET A 129 3.33 17.97 6.49
N ILE A 130 2.61 19.04 6.89
CA ILE A 130 2.25 19.28 8.30
C ILE A 130 1.39 18.14 8.82
N TYR A 131 0.34 17.73 8.09
CA TYR A 131 -0.48 16.59 8.46
C TYR A 131 0.37 15.34 8.70
N GLY A 132 1.26 14.99 7.78
CA GLY A 132 2.13 13.81 7.90
C GLY A 132 3.10 13.90 9.08
N ARG A 133 3.71 15.06 9.31
CA ARG A 133 4.75 15.24 10.34
C ARG A 133 4.21 15.41 11.75
N VAL A 134 3.02 15.97 11.90
CA VAL A 134 2.44 16.28 13.21
C VAL A 134 1.30 15.31 13.53
N VAL A 135 0.23 15.32 12.72
CA VAL A 135 -0.97 14.55 13.03
C VAL A 135 -0.69 13.06 12.92
N VAL A 136 -0.12 12.61 11.82
CA VAL A 136 0.16 11.18 11.59
C VAL A 136 1.16 10.63 12.60
N LYS A 137 2.18 11.39 12.95
CA LYS A 137 3.13 11.02 14.02
C LYS A 137 2.43 10.78 15.35
N HIS A 138 1.51 11.70 15.72
CA HIS A 138 0.72 11.55 16.94
C HIS A 138 -0.19 10.33 16.90
N LEU A 139 -0.90 10.12 15.78
CA LEU A 139 -1.78 8.97 15.60
C LEU A 139 -1.00 7.63 15.60
N ALA A 140 0.18 7.59 14.99
CA ALA A 140 1.01 6.39 14.96
C ALA A 140 1.42 5.91 16.36
N ARG A 141 1.68 6.85 17.27
CA ARG A 141 2.03 6.54 18.67
C ARG A 141 0.87 6.00 19.50
N GLN A 142 -0.35 6.13 18.99
CA GLN A 142 -1.56 5.62 19.66
C GLN A 142 -2.01 4.27 19.12
N GLN A 143 -1.30 3.72 18.10
CA GLN A 143 -1.60 2.38 17.63
C GLN A 143 -1.05 1.34 18.61
N ASP A 144 -1.82 0.28 18.86
CA ASP A 144 -1.35 -0.85 19.68
C ASP A 144 -0.23 -1.63 18.98
N GLN A 145 -0.28 -1.69 17.64
CA GLN A 145 0.76 -2.34 16.84
C GLN A 145 1.00 -1.60 15.53
N ILE A 146 2.26 -1.29 15.25
CA ILE A 146 2.71 -0.82 13.94
C ILE A 146 3.34 -1.97 13.19
N LEU A 147 2.85 -2.19 11.96
CA LEU A 147 3.43 -3.08 10.97
C LEU A 147 4.21 -2.26 9.94
N THR A 148 5.39 -2.71 9.56
CA THR A 148 6.19 -2.10 8.50
C THR A 148 6.55 -3.15 7.46
N VAL A 149 6.59 -2.76 6.19
CA VAL A 149 6.83 -3.69 5.08
C VAL A 149 8.30 -3.91 4.78
N SER A 150 9.19 -3.23 5.49
CA SER A 150 10.65 -3.40 5.38
C SER A 150 11.37 -2.88 6.61
N THR A 151 12.59 -3.34 6.81
CA THR A 151 13.48 -2.81 7.86
C THR A 151 13.85 -1.34 7.62
N ALA A 152 13.92 -0.90 6.36
CA ALA A 152 14.14 0.51 6.02
C ALA A 152 12.97 1.37 6.51
N THR A 153 11.72 0.95 6.26
CA THR A 153 10.52 1.65 6.75
C THR A 153 10.47 1.65 8.28
N ALA A 154 10.86 0.55 8.93
CA ALA A 154 10.90 0.48 10.39
C ALA A 154 11.89 1.50 11.00
N ARG A 155 13.08 1.64 10.41
CA ARG A 155 14.05 2.67 10.81
C ARG A 155 13.53 4.09 10.58
N ASP A 156 12.81 4.32 9.49
CA ASP A 156 12.18 5.60 9.24
C ASP A 156 11.08 5.93 10.25
N VAL A 157 10.26 4.96 10.62
CA VAL A 157 9.24 5.11 11.68
C VAL A 157 9.91 5.43 13.01
N GLN A 158 11.00 4.76 13.37
CA GLN A 158 11.78 5.09 14.55
C GLN A 158 12.32 6.52 14.47
N ARG A 159 12.97 6.87 13.37
CA ARG A 159 13.61 8.18 13.17
C ARG A 159 12.61 9.33 13.18
N PHE A 160 11.52 9.22 12.42
CA PHE A 160 10.59 10.35 12.21
C PHE A 160 9.44 10.37 13.22
N PHE A 161 8.96 9.21 13.65
CA PHE A 161 7.84 9.14 14.58
C PHE A 161 8.28 8.89 16.03
N GLY A 162 9.51 8.44 16.23
CA GLY A 162 10.07 8.14 17.55
C GLY A 162 9.42 6.90 18.18
N ILE A 163 8.99 5.93 17.35
CA ILE A 163 8.47 4.64 17.80
C ILE A 163 9.62 3.65 17.77
N PRO A 164 10.02 3.05 18.91
CA PRO A 164 11.12 2.11 18.98
C PRO A 164 10.90 0.87 18.09
N LEU A 165 11.99 0.22 17.65
CA LEU A 165 11.89 -0.96 16.79
C LEU A 165 11.15 -2.12 17.47
N GLU A 166 11.27 -2.24 18.79
CA GLU A 166 10.63 -3.26 19.62
C GLU A 166 9.10 -3.14 19.63
N GLN A 167 8.56 -1.93 19.35
CA GLN A 167 7.12 -1.65 19.23
C GLN A 167 6.61 -1.79 17.80
N GLN A 168 7.48 -2.22 16.88
CA GLN A 168 7.14 -2.41 15.49
C GLN A 168 7.31 -3.88 15.10
N LYS A 169 6.53 -4.34 14.13
CA LYS A 169 6.73 -5.65 13.53
C LYS A 169 6.99 -5.48 12.03
N VAL A 170 8.13 -5.94 11.58
CA VAL A 170 8.46 -5.97 10.14
C VAL A 170 7.83 -7.21 9.53
N ILE A 171 6.92 -7.01 8.59
CA ILE A 171 6.28 -8.07 7.80
C ILE A 171 6.50 -7.71 6.34
N LEU A 172 7.37 -8.46 5.66
CA LEU A 172 7.69 -8.22 4.27
C LEU A 172 6.47 -8.47 3.38
N ASN A 173 6.35 -7.71 2.29
CA ASN A 173 5.32 -7.98 1.30
C ASN A 173 5.56 -9.34 0.64
N GLY A 174 4.50 -10.13 0.53
CA GLY A 174 4.50 -11.36 -0.26
C GLY A 174 4.43 -11.08 -1.76
N ILE A 175 4.70 -12.11 -2.54
CA ILE A 175 4.54 -12.13 -3.99
C ILE A 175 3.60 -13.27 -4.39
N ASP A 176 2.75 -13.02 -5.37
CA ASP A 176 1.90 -14.08 -5.94
C ASP A 176 2.71 -14.90 -6.94
N HIS A 177 3.19 -16.07 -6.50
CA HIS A 177 3.98 -16.98 -7.33
C HIS A 177 3.20 -17.63 -8.48
N ARG A 178 1.87 -17.60 -8.47
CA ARG A 178 1.04 -18.06 -9.61
C ARG A 178 1.10 -17.04 -10.76
N ARG A 179 1.20 -15.77 -10.41
CA ARG A 179 1.30 -14.67 -11.38
C ARG A 179 2.74 -14.34 -11.76
N PHE A 180 3.66 -14.42 -10.80
CA PHE A 180 5.07 -14.08 -10.96
C PHE A 180 5.91 -15.34 -10.74
N HIS A 181 6.18 -16.06 -11.79
CA HIS A 181 6.99 -17.28 -11.78
C HIS A 181 7.99 -17.28 -12.94
N VAL A 182 9.02 -18.09 -12.81
CA VAL A 182 9.94 -18.36 -13.91
C VAL A 182 9.22 -19.31 -14.86
N GLY A 183 8.58 -18.76 -15.87
CA GLY A 183 7.85 -19.54 -16.89
C GLY A 183 8.74 -19.86 -18.09
N ASP A 184 8.11 -20.28 -19.21
CA ASP A 184 8.74 -20.54 -20.49
C ASP A 184 9.30 -19.23 -21.07
N HIS A 185 10.48 -18.86 -20.60
CA HIS A 185 11.16 -17.59 -20.81
C HIS A 185 11.30 -17.17 -22.29
N PRO A 186 11.65 -18.05 -23.25
CA PRO A 186 11.81 -17.64 -24.64
C PRO A 186 10.50 -17.17 -25.27
N THR A 187 9.43 -17.96 -25.13
CA THR A 187 8.12 -17.68 -25.75
C THR A 187 7.46 -16.43 -25.17
N ALA A 188 7.46 -16.27 -23.84
CA ALA A 188 6.88 -15.09 -23.19
C ALA A 188 7.66 -13.81 -23.55
N SER A 189 8.98 -13.87 -23.58
CA SER A 189 9.84 -12.77 -24.00
C SER A 189 9.58 -12.35 -25.44
N GLN A 190 9.48 -13.32 -26.36
CA GLN A 190 9.19 -13.06 -27.76
C GLN A 190 7.81 -12.41 -27.95
N GLN A 191 6.75 -12.94 -27.29
CA GLN A 191 5.40 -12.38 -27.36
C GLN A 191 5.34 -10.92 -26.89
N VAL A 192 6.03 -10.59 -25.78
CA VAL A 192 6.10 -9.23 -25.28
C VAL A 192 6.80 -8.30 -26.25
N ARG A 193 7.92 -8.74 -26.83
CA ARG A 193 8.70 -7.96 -27.81
C ARG A 193 7.91 -7.68 -29.07
N GLU A 194 7.27 -8.70 -29.63
CA GLU A 194 6.42 -8.57 -30.82
C GLU A 194 5.24 -7.63 -30.58
N ARG A 195 4.52 -7.84 -29.47
CA ARG A 195 3.36 -7.03 -29.10
C ARG A 195 3.70 -5.54 -28.93
N TRP A 196 4.83 -5.24 -28.29
CA TRP A 196 5.22 -3.87 -27.95
C TRP A 196 6.30 -3.30 -28.87
N LYS A 197 6.72 -4.08 -29.90
CA LYS A 197 7.82 -3.71 -30.83
C LYS A 197 9.06 -3.24 -30.07
N LEU A 198 9.42 -3.98 -29.02
CA LEU A 198 10.54 -3.60 -28.16
C LEU A 198 11.88 -3.86 -28.85
N PRO A 199 12.82 -2.92 -28.71
CA PRO A 199 14.17 -3.09 -29.23
C PRO A 199 14.96 -4.16 -28.48
N GLU A 200 16.01 -4.69 -29.06
CA GLU A 200 16.96 -5.57 -28.40
C GLU A 200 18.40 -5.05 -28.59
N PRO A 201 19.18 -5.11 -27.53
CA PRO A 201 18.84 -5.34 -26.12
C PRO A 201 18.28 -4.07 -25.43
N PHE A 202 17.57 -4.23 -24.30
CA PHE A 202 17.04 -3.08 -23.57
C PHE A 202 17.10 -3.22 -22.05
N PHE A 203 17.15 -2.08 -21.36
CA PHE A 203 16.85 -1.94 -19.94
C PHE A 203 15.39 -1.55 -19.78
N LEU A 204 14.67 -2.21 -18.88
CA LEU A 204 13.27 -1.89 -18.56
C LEU A 204 13.16 -1.21 -17.20
N TYR A 205 12.51 -0.05 -17.15
CA TYR A 205 12.15 0.63 -15.92
C TYR A 205 10.63 0.78 -15.81
N VAL A 206 10.03 0.00 -14.92
CA VAL A 206 8.58 -0.02 -14.70
C VAL A 206 8.23 0.89 -13.53
N SER A 207 7.61 2.04 -13.80
CA SER A 207 7.12 2.91 -12.73
C SER A 207 6.16 3.97 -13.28
N ARG A 208 5.32 4.55 -12.40
CA ARG A 208 4.53 5.72 -12.77
C ARG A 208 5.46 6.88 -13.17
N LEU A 209 5.09 7.62 -14.22
CA LEU A 209 5.80 8.86 -14.59
C LEU A 209 5.53 9.94 -13.55
N GLU A 210 6.32 9.95 -12.48
CA GLU A 210 6.16 10.84 -11.33
C GLU A 210 7.51 11.46 -10.96
N HIS A 211 7.65 12.76 -11.23
CA HIS A 211 8.82 13.54 -10.83
C HIS A 211 8.55 14.26 -9.49
N PRO A 212 9.55 14.41 -8.60
CA PRO A 212 10.92 13.85 -8.63
C PRO A 212 11.00 12.41 -8.07
N ALA A 213 9.92 11.85 -7.56
CA ALA A 213 9.94 10.63 -6.74
C ALA A 213 10.47 9.39 -7.46
N LYS A 214 10.19 9.24 -8.75
CA LYS A 214 10.64 8.10 -9.57
C LYS A 214 11.90 8.38 -10.38
N ASN A 215 12.40 9.60 -10.29
CA ASN A 215 13.74 10.01 -10.77
C ASN A 215 14.05 9.67 -12.24
N HIS A 216 13.05 9.70 -13.12
CA HIS A 216 13.20 9.41 -14.56
C HIS A 216 14.24 10.29 -15.23
N VAL A 217 14.30 11.57 -14.88
CA VAL A 217 15.24 12.53 -15.45
C VAL A 217 16.68 12.05 -15.28
N ARG A 218 17.07 11.73 -14.02
CA ARG A 218 18.44 11.22 -13.76
C ARG A 218 18.70 9.85 -14.39
N LEU A 219 17.68 9.01 -14.50
CA LEU A 219 17.82 7.73 -15.20
C LEU A 219 18.13 7.94 -16.68
N ILE A 220 17.41 8.85 -17.35
CA ILE A 220 17.63 9.20 -18.75
C ILE A 220 19.02 9.83 -18.93
N GLU A 221 19.42 10.75 -18.04
CA GLU A 221 20.76 11.35 -18.05
C GLU A 221 21.85 10.27 -17.90
N ALA A 222 21.71 9.38 -16.91
CA ALA A 222 22.65 8.28 -16.69
C ALA A 222 22.73 7.34 -17.90
N PHE A 223 21.58 7.02 -18.49
CA PHE A 223 21.54 6.20 -19.70
C PHE A 223 22.20 6.89 -20.89
N ASN A 224 22.02 8.21 -21.06
CA ASN A 224 22.70 8.98 -22.09
C ASN A 224 24.25 8.95 -21.91
N TRP A 225 24.73 9.09 -20.66
CA TRP A 225 26.15 8.90 -20.36
C TRP A 225 26.63 7.50 -20.70
N PHE A 226 25.88 6.46 -20.31
CA PHE A 226 26.19 5.07 -20.66
C PHE A 226 26.35 4.90 -22.19
N LYS A 227 25.41 5.43 -22.98
CA LYS A 227 25.48 5.38 -24.44
C LYS A 227 26.75 6.06 -25.02
N LYS A 228 27.10 7.24 -24.49
CA LYS A 228 28.29 8.00 -24.94
C LYS A 228 29.59 7.27 -24.59
N LEU A 229 29.65 6.63 -23.42
CA LEU A 229 30.87 5.96 -22.97
C LEU A 229 31.11 4.59 -23.63
N THR A 230 30.05 3.87 -23.98
CA THR A 230 30.15 2.47 -24.39
C THR A 230 29.81 2.23 -25.84
N ASN A 231 29.23 3.21 -26.54
CA ASN A 231 28.64 3.06 -27.89
C ASN A 231 27.70 1.84 -27.96
N SER A 232 27.07 1.49 -26.89
CA SER A 232 26.26 0.28 -26.71
C SER A 232 24.97 0.31 -27.55
N PRO A 233 24.52 -0.82 -28.14
CA PRO A 233 23.23 -0.91 -28.84
C PRO A 233 22.04 -0.90 -27.91
N TRP A 234 22.24 -1.07 -26.61
CA TRP A 234 21.15 -1.12 -25.61
C TRP A 234 20.26 0.12 -25.65
N GLN A 235 18.99 -0.09 -25.38
CA GLN A 235 17.98 0.97 -25.30
C GLN A 235 17.36 1.02 -23.89
N LEU A 236 16.73 2.15 -23.56
CA LEU A 236 15.99 2.32 -22.31
C LEU A 236 14.49 2.36 -22.61
N VAL A 237 13.76 1.42 -22.02
CA VAL A 237 12.30 1.33 -22.11
C VAL A 237 11.71 1.78 -20.78
N LEU A 238 10.85 2.79 -20.81
CA LEU A 238 10.08 3.29 -19.66
C LEU A 238 8.63 2.82 -19.80
N ALA A 239 8.08 2.10 -18.81
CA ALA A 239 6.74 1.53 -18.80
C ALA A 239 5.97 1.90 -17.50
#